data_e35b6c02c204e66366b537902ee4d5e9
#
_entry.id   e35b6c02c204e66366b537902ee4d5e9
#
_cell.length_a   1.000
_cell.length_b   1.000
_cell.length_c   1.000
_cell.angle_alpha   90.00
_cell.angle_beta   90.00
_cell.angle_gamma   90.00
#
_symmetry.space_group_name_H-M   'P 1'
#
loop_
_entity.id
_entity.type
_entity.pdbx_description
1 polymer ?
#
loop_
_entity_poly.entity_id
_entity_poly.type
_entity_poly.pdbx_seq_one_letter_code
_entity_poly.pdbx_strand_id
1 'polypeptide(L)'
;MKYCFLGLVAITASPAMAMPAATFLAKADALMAKGPLALFSSDVGLLKTEASHAGAELKAERLALLAQHKPTAYCPPAKSSISSDELIKSMHRISAPELAKMQFKDEMKRVLEQKYPCPR
;
A
#
# COMPACT_ATOMS: atom_id res chain seq x y z
N MET A 1 26.15 -33.94 33.97
CA MET A 1 25.76 -32.57 33.64
C MET A 1 25.17 -32.58 32.23
N LYS A 2 23.88 -32.45 32.12
CA LYS A 2 23.17 -32.44 30.83
C LYS A 2 22.90 -31.01 30.47
N TYR A 3 23.60 -30.49 29.43
CA TYR A 3 23.29 -29.20 28.86
C TYR A 3 22.15 -29.37 27.87
N CYS A 4 20.94 -28.97 28.27
CA CYS A 4 19.86 -28.79 27.33
C CYS A 4 20.12 -27.51 26.52
N PHE A 5 20.60 -27.67 25.29
CA PHE A 5 20.55 -26.61 24.30
C PHE A 5 19.09 -26.47 23.86
N LEU A 6 18.37 -25.54 24.47
CA LEU A 6 17.13 -25.03 23.89
C LEU A 6 17.53 -24.20 22.66
N GLY A 7 17.43 -24.83 21.50
CA GLY A 7 17.54 -24.12 20.24
C GLY A 7 16.39 -23.12 20.12
N LEU A 8 16.70 -21.84 20.27
CA LEU A 8 15.77 -20.76 19.97
C LEU A 8 15.58 -20.76 18.45
N VAL A 9 14.51 -21.40 17.97
CA VAL A 9 14.08 -21.26 16.58
C VAL A 9 13.53 -19.84 16.45
N ALA A 10 14.39 -18.93 15.99
CA ALA A 10 13.93 -17.64 15.57
C ALA A 10 13.06 -17.82 14.33
N ILE A 11 11.73 -17.80 14.54
CA ILE A 11 10.77 -17.71 13.43
C ILE A 11 10.94 -16.30 12.87
N THR A 12 11.80 -16.15 11.88
CA THR A 12 11.82 -14.95 11.06
C THR A 12 10.55 -14.97 10.22
N ALA A 13 9.51 -14.30 10.71
CA ALA A 13 8.36 -13.99 9.87
C ALA A 13 8.90 -13.12 8.73
N SER A 14 9.00 -13.70 7.53
CA SER A 14 9.26 -12.92 6.31
C SER A 14 8.15 -11.87 6.21
N PRO A 15 8.47 -10.56 6.19
CA PRO A 15 7.44 -9.57 5.91
C PRO A 15 6.79 -9.95 4.59
N ALA A 16 5.45 -10.02 4.55
CA ALA A 16 4.72 -10.18 3.31
C ALA A 16 5.33 -9.16 2.33
N MET A 17 5.85 -9.65 1.18
CA MET A 17 6.59 -8.80 0.26
C MET A 17 5.66 -7.72 -0.26
N ALA A 18 5.81 -6.51 0.27
CA ALA A 18 5.08 -5.34 -0.19
C ALA A 18 5.41 -5.09 -1.66
N MET A 19 4.39 -4.87 -2.47
CA MET A 19 4.59 -4.63 -3.90
C MET A 19 5.28 -3.28 -4.12
N PRO A 20 6.35 -3.21 -4.91
CA PRO A 20 6.93 -1.93 -5.32
C PRO A 20 5.93 -1.10 -6.12
N ALA A 21 5.93 0.21 -5.93
CA ALA A 21 5.02 1.12 -6.64
C ALA A 21 5.19 1.02 -8.16
N ALA A 22 6.42 0.94 -8.65
CA ALA A 22 6.70 0.78 -10.09
C ALA A 22 6.09 -0.50 -10.65
N THR A 23 6.13 -1.61 -9.92
CA THR A 23 5.53 -2.88 -10.33
C THR A 23 4.02 -2.78 -10.39
N PHE A 24 3.40 -2.15 -9.39
CA PHE A 24 1.95 -1.92 -9.38
C PHE A 24 1.53 -1.10 -10.60
N LEU A 25 2.21 0.00 -10.87
CA LEU A 25 1.89 0.87 -12.00
C LEU A 25 2.06 0.15 -13.35
N ALA A 26 3.14 -0.60 -13.52
CA ALA A 26 3.37 -1.35 -14.76
C ALA A 26 2.26 -2.38 -15.03
N LYS A 27 1.81 -3.08 -13.99
CA LYS A 27 0.71 -4.04 -14.10
C LYS A 27 -0.63 -3.34 -14.38
N ALA A 28 -0.90 -2.22 -13.71
CA ALA A 28 -2.11 -1.43 -13.93
C ALA A 28 -2.17 -0.89 -15.36
N ASP A 29 -1.08 -0.33 -15.85
CA ASP A 29 -1.00 0.18 -17.23
C ASP A 29 -1.19 -0.93 -18.27
N ALA A 30 -0.60 -2.11 -18.04
CA ALA A 30 -0.79 -3.27 -18.91
C ALA A 30 -2.26 -3.74 -18.93
N LEU A 31 -2.95 -3.71 -17.79
CA LEU A 31 -4.37 -4.03 -17.71
C LEU A 31 -5.23 -3.01 -18.46
N MET A 32 -4.94 -1.72 -18.31
CA MET A 32 -5.64 -0.65 -19.02
C MET A 32 -5.47 -0.79 -20.54
N ALA A 33 -4.29 -1.19 -21.00
CA ALA A 33 -4.02 -1.43 -22.41
C ALA A 33 -4.80 -2.61 -22.99
N LYS A 34 -5.18 -3.59 -22.18
CA LYS A 34 -6.00 -4.74 -22.58
C LYS A 34 -7.49 -4.40 -22.74
N GLY A 35 -7.93 -3.27 -22.19
CA GLY A 35 -9.34 -2.90 -22.21
C GLY A 35 -10.24 -3.94 -21.54
N PRO A 36 -11.41 -4.31 -22.14
CA PRO A 36 -12.34 -5.29 -21.54
C PRO A 36 -11.72 -6.66 -21.25
N LEU A 37 -10.69 -7.06 -21.99
CA LEU A 37 -9.99 -8.34 -21.78
C LEU A 37 -9.23 -8.39 -20.44
N ALA A 38 -8.99 -7.24 -19.81
CA ALA A 38 -8.34 -7.17 -18.52
C ALA A 38 -9.10 -7.95 -17.44
N LEU A 39 -10.43 -8.05 -17.53
CA LEU A 39 -11.26 -8.77 -16.57
C LEU A 39 -10.90 -10.26 -16.44
N PHE A 40 -10.26 -10.84 -17.46
CA PHE A 40 -9.81 -12.22 -17.45
C PHE A 40 -8.37 -12.39 -16.95
N SER A 41 -7.69 -11.29 -16.63
CA SER A 41 -6.32 -11.33 -16.10
C SER A 41 -6.30 -11.60 -14.62
N SER A 42 -5.40 -12.47 -14.17
CA SER A 42 -5.12 -12.72 -12.75
C SER A 42 -4.56 -11.48 -12.05
N ASP A 43 -3.96 -10.55 -12.79
CA ASP A 43 -3.41 -9.31 -12.23
C ASP A 43 -4.47 -8.38 -11.65
N VAL A 44 -5.71 -8.44 -12.13
CA VAL A 44 -6.82 -7.67 -11.52
C VAL A 44 -7.01 -8.05 -10.05
N GLY A 45 -7.10 -9.34 -9.76
CA GLY A 45 -7.21 -9.84 -8.39
C GLY A 45 -5.99 -9.49 -7.54
N LEU A 46 -4.80 -9.64 -8.12
CA LEU A 46 -3.55 -9.30 -7.46
C LEU A 46 -3.49 -7.84 -7.05
N LEU A 47 -3.80 -6.91 -7.95
CA LEU A 47 -3.77 -5.48 -7.67
C LEU A 47 -4.85 -5.07 -6.68
N LYS A 48 -6.05 -5.66 -6.76
CA LYS A 48 -7.11 -5.42 -5.77
C LYS A 48 -6.70 -5.88 -4.37
N THR A 49 -6.09 -7.05 -4.25
CA THR A 49 -5.60 -7.57 -2.98
C THR A 49 -4.51 -6.67 -2.40
N GLU A 50 -3.58 -6.24 -3.22
CA GLU A 50 -2.52 -5.32 -2.80
C GLU A 50 -3.09 -3.99 -2.31
N ALA A 51 -4.02 -3.40 -3.05
CA ALA A 51 -4.67 -2.16 -2.66
C ALA A 51 -5.46 -2.30 -1.34
N SER A 52 -6.18 -3.39 -1.17
CA SER A 52 -6.91 -3.68 0.08
C SER A 52 -5.97 -3.84 1.27
N HIS A 53 -4.87 -4.56 1.07
CA HIS A 53 -3.84 -4.77 2.11
C HIS A 53 -3.20 -3.45 2.51
N ALA A 54 -2.75 -2.67 1.55
CA ALA A 54 -2.13 -1.36 1.80
C ALA A 54 -3.09 -0.43 2.54
N GLY A 55 -4.35 -0.37 2.11
CA GLY A 55 -5.38 0.43 2.77
C GLY A 55 -5.65 0.00 4.21
N ALA A 56 -5.73 -1.30 4.46
CA ALA A 56 -5.94 -1.85 5.79
C ALA A 56 -4.75 -1.56 6.73
N GLU A 57 -3.53 -1.71 6.25
CA GLU A 57 -2.32 -1.40 7.02
C GLU A 57 -2.23 0.09 7.37
N LEU A 58 -2.50 0.96 6.41
CA LEU A 58 -2.50 2.41 6.62
C LEU A 58 -3.56 2.83 7.64
N LYS A 59 -4.75 2.24 7.56
CA LYS A 59 -5.80 2.48 8.55
C LYS A 59 -5.39 2.02 9.95
N ALA A 60 -4.81 0.83 10.07
CA ALA A 60 -4.34 0.30 11.35
C ALA A 60 -3.25 1.18 11.97
N GLU A 61 -2.29 1.63 11.16
CA GLU A 61 -1.22 2.54 11.61
C GLU A 61 -1.80 3.87 12.10
N ARG A 62 -2.75 4.44 11.36
CA ARG A 62 -3.41 5.70 11.75
C ARG A 62 -4.18 5.55 13.06
N LEU A 63 -4.96 4.48 13.21
CA LEU A 63 -5.72 4.21 14.44
C LEU A 63 -4.80 3.98 15.65
N ALA A 64 -3.66 3.33 15.45
CA ALA A 64 -2.67 3.13 16.50
C ALA A 64 -2.07 4.46 16.97
N LEU A 65 -1.78 5.38 16.04
CA LEU A 65 -1.31 6.73 16.39
C LEU A 65 -2.37 7.50 17.17
N LEU A 66 -3.63 7.46 16.74
CA LEU A 66 -4.74 8.11 17.45
C LEU A 66 -4.93 7.55 18.86
N ALA A 67 -4.80 6.23 19.05
CA ALA A 67 -4.89 5.60 20.37
C ALA A 67 -3.77 6.07 21.32
N GLN A 68 -2.62 6.46 20.77
CA GLN A 68 -1.48 7.02 21.52
C GLN A 68 -1.53 8.54 21.64
N HIS A 69 -2.60 9.19 21.21
CA HIS A 69 -2.73 10.65 21.14
C HIS A 69 -1.61 11.33 20.33
N LYS A 70 -1.12 10.64 19.31
CA LYS A 70 -0.10 11.15 18.40
C LYS A 70 -0.74 11.74 17.15
N PRO A 71 -0.12 12.78 16.55
CA PRO A 71 -0.62 13.33 15.29
C PRO A 71 -0.53 12.31 14.15
N THR A 72 -1.48 12.41 13.23
CA THR A 72 -1.52 11.59 12.02
C THR A 72 -1.23 12.45 10.79
N ALA A 73 -0.72 11.84 9.73
CA ALA A 73 -0.35 12.55 8.50
C ALA A 73 -1.56 12.94 7.65
N TYR A 74 -2.71 12.29 7.85
CA TYR A 74 -3.95 12.55 7.13
C TYR A 74 -5.15 12.25 8.01
N CYS A 75 -6.28 12.91 7.72
CA CYS A 75 -7.50 12.85 8.51
C CYS A 75 -8.71 12.53 7.64
N PRO A 76 -8.87 11.28 7.19
CA PRO A 76 -9.98 10.91 6.32
C PRO A 76 -11.30 10.89 7.09
N PRO A 77 -12.43 11.25 6.44
CA PRO A 77 -13.76 11.05 7.03
C PRO A 77 -14.08 9.56 7.17
N ALA A 78 -15.14 9.23 7.92
CA ALA A 78 -15.54 7.85 8.18
C ALA A 78 -15.78 7.04 6.89
N LYS A 79 -16.31 7.70 5.84
CA LYS A 79 -16.50 7.11 4.52
C LYS A 79 -15.53 7.76 3.53
N SER A 80 -14.32 7.27 3.52
CA SER A 80 -13.29 7.74 2.59
C SER A 80 -12.92 6.65 1.59
N SER A 81 -12.61 7.07 0.38
CA SER A 81 -12.14 6.17 -0.66
C SER A 81 -11.19 6.88 -1.61
N ILE A 82 -10.30 6.11 -2.22
CA ILE A 82 -9.48 6.53 -3.33
C ILE A 82 -9.90 5.69 -4.52
N SER A 83 -10.25 6.33 -5.64
CA SER A 83 -10.52 5.60 -6.86
C SER A 83 -9.23 5.11 -7.50
N SER A 84 -9.32 4.03 -8.28
CA SER A 84 -8.18 3.52 -9.03
C SER A 84 -7.61 4.56 -9.99
N ASP A 85 -8.48 5.38 -10.61
CA ASP A 85 -8.06 6.46 -11.51
C ASP A 85 -7.24 7.53 -10.79
N GLU A 86 -7.67 7.97 -9.61
CA GLU A 86 -6.92 8.94 -8.81
C GLU A 86 -5.53 8.40 -8.45
N LEU A 87 -5.48 7.15 -8.03
CA LEU A 87 -4.23 6.50 -7.62
C LEU A 87 -3.26 6.37 -8.80
N ILE A 88 -3.73 5.85 -9.91
CA ILE A 88 -2.91 5.66 -11.12
C ILE A 88 -2.43 7.01 -11.68
N LYS A 89 -3.30 8.00 -11.74
CA LYS A 89 -2.91 9.36 -12.17
C LYS A 89 -1.85 9.96 -11.26
N SER A 90 -1.98 9.78 -9.96
CA SER A 90 -0.98 10.23 -9.00
C SER A 90 0.37 9.56 -9.24
N MET A 91 0.36 8.25 -9.47
CA MET A 91 1.59 7.49 -9.75
C MET A 91 2.29 7.96 -11.03
N HIS A 92 1.53 8.31 -12.07
CA HIS A 92 2.08 8.84 -13.32
C HIS A 92 2.74 10.21 -13.18
N ARG A 93 2.46 10.96 -12.11
CA ARG A 93 3.11 12.25 -11.84
C ARG A 93 4.47 12.11 -11.17
N ILE A 94 4.80 10.93 -10.70
CA ILE A 94 6.07 10.67 -10.01
C ILE A 94 7.10 10.23 -11.03
N SER A 95 8.33 10.74 -10.92
CA SER A 95 9.41 10.32 -11.81
C SER A 95 9.70 8.83 -11.66
N ALA A 96 10.11 8.17 -12.75
CA ALA A 96 10.42 6.76 -12.72
C ALA A 96 11.50 6.38 -11.70
N PRO A 97 12.60 7.14 -11.52
CA PRO A 97 13.58 6.83 -10.47
C PRO A 97 13.01 6.93 -9.05
N GLU A 98 12.15 7.91 -8.79
CA GLU A 98 11.51 8.06 -7.49
C GLU A 98 10.50 6.92 -7.23
N LEU A 99 9.67 6.62 -8.22
CA LEU A 99 8.69 5.55 -8.14
C LEU A 99 9.35 4.18 -7.87
N ALA A 100 10.52 3.94 -8.47
CA ALA A 100 11.29 2.71 -8.28
C ALA A 100 11.77 2.50 -6.84
N LYS A 101 11.89 3.58 -6.05
CA LYS A 101 12.32 3.55 -4.64
C LYS A 101 11.16 3.43 -3.66
N MET A 102 9.93 3.56 -4.12
CA MET A 102 8.73 3.57 -3.29
C MET A 102 8.05 2.21 -3.28
N GLN A 103 7.45 1.87 -2.14
CA GLN A 103 6.46 0.81 -2.06
C GLN A 103 5.09 1.37 -2.48
N PHE A 104 4.22 0.51 -3.00
CA PHE A 104 2.86 0.91 -3.37
C PHE A 104 2.10 1.56 -2.20
N LYS A 105 2.25 1.01 -1.00
CA LYS A 105 1.65 1.57 0.22
C LYS A 105 2.08 3.02 0.49
N ASP A 106 3.35 3.35 0.24
CA ASP A 106 3.87 4.71 0.43
C ASP A 106 3.19 5.70 -0.52
N GLU A 107 2.95 5.29 -1.76
CA GLU A 107 2.24 6.11 -2.73
C GLU A 107 0.77 6.27 -2.34
N MET A 108 0.10 5.21 -1.92
CA MET A 108 -1.28 5.30 -1.44
C MET A 108 -1.38 6.26 -0.25
N LYS A 109 -0.44 6.22 0.67
CA LYS A 109 -0.36 7.14 1.80
C LYS A 109 -0.22 8.59 1.33
N ARG A 110 0.65 8.83 0.36
CA ARG A 110 0.85 10.16 -0.24
C ARG A 110 -0.45 10.72 -0.82
N VAL A 111 -1.22 9.90 -1.53
CA VAL A 111 -2.52 10.29 -2.08
C VAL A 111 -3.51 10.62 -0.96
N LEU A 112 -3.55 9.83 0.11
CA LEU A 112 -4.40 10.10 1.28
C LEU A 112 -4.04 11.40 1.98
N GLU A 113 -2.76 11.70 2.13
CA GLU A 113 -2.27 12.95 2.71
C GLU A 113 -2.69 14.18 1.89
N GLN A 114 -2.67 14.05 0.57
CA GLN A 114 -3.08 15.12 -0.34
C GLN A 114 -4.60 15.30 -0.40
N LYS A 115 -5.36 14.20 -0.35
CA LYS A 115 -6.82 14.23 -0.45
C LYS A 115 -7.50 14.59 0.86
N TYR A 116 -6.95 14.16 1.98
CA TYR A 116 -7.52 14.30 3.32
C TYR A 116 -6.53 14.91 4.30
N PRO A 117 -6.04 16.13 4.03
CA PRO A 117 -5.13 16.78 4.96
C PRO A 117 -5.82 17.02 6.31
N CYS A 118 -5.06 16.92 7.39
CA CYS A 118 -5.58 17.26 8.70
C CYS A 118 -5.82 18.78 8.83
N PRO A 119 -6.89 19.21 9.51
CA PRO A 119 -7.11 20.63 9.80
C PRO A 119 -5.94 21.20 10.63
N ARG A 120 -5.55 22.42 10.33
CA ARG A 120 -4.55 23.14 11.10
C ARG A 120 -5.21 23.84 12.30
#